data_2a372de5d3689643091de985a0a9b645
#
_entry.id   2a372de5d3689643091de985a0a9b645
#
_cell.length_a   1.000
_cell.length_b   1.000
_cell.length_c   1.000
_cell.angle_alpha   90.00
_cell.angle_beta   90.00
_cell.angle_gamma   90.00
#
_symmetry.space_group_name_H-M   'P 1'
#
loop_
_entity.id
_entity.type
_entity.pdbx_description
1 polymer ?
#
loop_
_entity_poly.entity_id
_entity_poly.type
_entity_poly.pdbx_seq_one_letter_code
_entity_poly.pdbx_strand_id
1 'polypeptide(L)'
;GQHTPAEFNKKHIPACLGGVAPRDWVTVYPFIRSYEWYLLPPEERSRIMAEHGRSGARFPDVKGSTLSAFGMSDYEWILAFEADSLDRIEAVLHGQRYTEARLHVREDTPFYTGHRVSVRDWVDAQRRRAV
;
A
#
# COMPACT_ATOMS: atom_id res chain seq x y z
N GLY A 1 -1.32 7.46 -18.36
CA GLY A 1 -0.21 7.71 -17.48
C GLY A 1 0.42 6.42 -17.03
N GLN A 2 1.70 6.27 -17.23
CA GLN A 2 2.42 5.10 -16.75
C GLN A 2 2.69 5.29 -15.25
N HIS A 3 1.80 4.74 -14.42
CA HIS A 3 1.90 4.85 -12.97
C HIS A 3 2.56 3.63 -12.31
N THR A 4 3.04 2.69 -13.12
CA THR A 4 3.76 1.52 -12.62
C THR A 4 5.25 1.73 -12.80
N PRO A 5 6.04 1.65 -11.72
CA PRO A 5 7.50 1.62 -11.85
C PRO A 5 7.94 0.46 -12.72
N ALA A 6 9.13 0.56 -13.30
CA ALA A 6 9.71 -0.53 -14.09
C ALA A 6 9.85 -1.85 -13.29
N GLU A 7 9.87 -1.74 -11.96
CA GLU A 7 9.91 -2.89 -11.05
C GLU A 7 8.59 -3.63 -10.95
N PHE A 8 7.47 -2.99 -11.28
CA PHE A 8 6.16 -3.64 -11.32
C PHE A 8 5.86 -4.12 -12.74
N ASN A 9 5.28 -5.30 -12.85
CA ASN A 9 4.78 -5.80 -14.10
C ASN A 9 3.86 -4.74 -14.75
N LYS A 10 4.03 -4.48 -16.05
CA LYS A 10 3.20 -3.52 -16.83
C LYS A 10 1.69 -3.78 -16.73
N LYS A 11 1.28 -4.97 -16.26
CA LYS A 11 -0.11 -5.36 -16.02
C LYS A 11 -0.58 -5.10 -14.59
N HIS A 12 0.29 -4.63 -13.69
CA HIS A 12 -0.08 -4.37 -12.31
C HIS A 12 -0.84 -3.04 -12.22
N ILE A 13 -2.15 -3.14 -12.04
CA ILE A 13 -3.04 -2.00 -11.85
C ILE A 13 -3.39 -1.92 -10.36
N PRO A 14 -3.24 -0.76 -9.71
CA PRO A 14 -3.70 -0.57 -8.35
C PRO A 14 -5.16 -0.99 -8.20
N ALA A 15 -5.51 -1.71 -7.14
CA ALA A 15 -6.86 -2.25 -6.94
C ALA A 15 -7.93 -1.14 -6.98
N CYS A 16 -7.63 0.03 -6.40
CA CYS A 16 -8.52 1.19 -6.41
C CYS A 16 -8.81 1.76 -7.82
N LEU A 17 -7.96 1.51 -8.80
CA LEU A 17 -8.14 1.93 -10.20
C LEU A 17 -8.63 0.80 -11.10
N GLY A 18 -8.54 -0.44 -10.66
CA GLY A 18 -8.87 -1.65 -11.42
C GLY A 18 -10.34 -2.08 -11.31
N GLY A 19 -11.21 -1.28 -10.70
CA GLY A 19 -12.62 -1.62 -10.51
C GLY A 19 -12.87 -2.72 -9.48
N VAL A 20 -11.88 -3.02 -8.63
CA VAL A 20 -12.03 -3.98 -7.53
C VAL A 20 -12.95 -3.39 -6.48
N ALA A 21 -13.95 -4.17 -6.02
CA ALA A 21 -14.87 -3.74 -4.98
C ALA A 21 -14.10 -3.37 -3.69
N PRO A 22 -14.43 -2.23 -3.06
CA PRO A 22 -13.79 -1.81 -1.82
C PRO A 22 -14.08 -2.80 -0.69
N ARG A 23 -13.12 -2.95 0.21
CA ARG A 23 -13.22 -3.80 1.40
C ARG A 23 -13.68 -2.98 2.62
N ASP A 24 -13.91 -3.64 3.74
CA ASP A 24 -14.43 -3.00 4.95
C ASP A 24 -13.39 -2.17 5.71
N TRP A 25 -12.12 -2.54 5.59
CA TRP A 25 -11.01 -1.82 6.22
C TRP A 25 -9.98 -1.37 5.20
N VAL A 26 -9.37 -0.23 5.46
CA VAL A 26 -8.25 0.31 4.70
C VAL A 26 -7.18 0.85 5.61
N THR A 27 -5.92 0.59 5.26
CA THR A 27 -4.75 1.26 5.83
C THR A 27 -4.01 1.97 4.71
N VAL A 28 -3.81 3.27 4.85
CA VAL A 28 -3.06 4.09 3.89
C VAL A 28 -1.81 4.60 4.56
N TYR A 29 -0.68 4.50 3.88
CA TYR A 29 0.58 5.04 4.36
C TYR A 29 1.50 5.42 3.19
N PRO A 30 2.34 6.44 3.39
CA PRO A 30 3.38 6.80 2.43
C PRO A 30 4.63 5.95 2.62
N PHE A 31 5.51 5.91 1.62
CA PHE A 31 6.87 5.43 1.84
C PHE A 31 7.88 6.11 0.93
N ILE A 32 9.13 6.10 1.39
CA ILE A 32 10.30 6.58 0.67
C ILE A 32 11.31 5.44 0.63
N ARG A 33 11.85 5.17 -0.54
CA ARG A 33 12.90 4.16 -0.73
C ARG A 33 14.20 4.60 -0.06
N SER A 34 15.08 3.63 0.23
CA SER A 34 16.45 3.92 0.62
C SER A 34 17.19 4.66 -0.50
N TYR A 35 18.24 5.40 -0.15
CA TYR A 35 19.01 6.15 -1.13
C TYR A 35 19.66 5.25 -2.19
N GLU A 36 20.02 4.02 -1.83
CA GLU A 36 20.65 3.05 -2.72
C GLU A 36 19.67 2.40 -3.70
N TRP A 37 18.37 2.37 -3.38
CA TRP A 37 17.38 1.60 -4.13
C TRP A 37 17.43 1.87 -5.64
N TYR A 38 17.36 3.14 -6.02
CA TYR A 38 17.34 3.50 -7.45
C TYR A 38 18.69 3.36 -8.15
N LEU A 39 19.76 3.20 -7.37
CA LEU A 39 21.12 2.97 -7.87
C LEU A 39 21.45 1.49 -8.03
N LEU A 40 20.62 0.59 -7.49
CA LEU A 40 20.76 -0.84 -7.71
C LEU A 40 20.56 -1.19 -9.19
N PRO A 41 21.28 -2.20 -9.70
CA PRO A 41 20.99 -2.75 -11.03
C PRO A 41 19.52 -3.15 -11.16
N PRO A 42 18.87 -2.95 -12.34
CA PRO A 42 17.46 -3.29 -12.52
C PRO A 42 17.11 -4.75 -12.22
N GLU A 43 18.01 -5.69 -12.55
CA GLU A 43 17.86 -7.12 -12.27
C GLU A 43 17.82 -7.40 -10.76
N GLU A 44 18.59 -6.66 -9.97
CA GLU A 44 18.62 -6.80 -8.51
C GLU A 44 17.33 -6.29 -7.89
N ARG A 45 16.85 -5.11 -8.32
CA ARG A 45 15.54 -4.62 -7.91
C ARG A 45 14.42 -5.60 -8.25
N SER A 46 14.47 -6.18 -9.45
CA SER A 46 13.49 -7.18 -9.88
C SER A 46 13.51 -8.43 -9.00
N ARG A 47 14.68 -8.91 -8.62
CA ARG A 47 14.84 -10.05 -7.71
C ARG A 47 14.21 -9.77 -6.34
N ILE A 48 14.54 -8.62 -5.75
CA ILE A 48 14.02 -8.19 -4.45
C ILE A 48 12.49 -8.03 -4.50
N MET A 49 11.97 -7.42 -5.56
CA MET A 49 10.53 -7.24 -5.73
C MET A 49 9.80 -8.55 -6.03
N ALA A 50 10.45 -9.53 -6.65
CA ALA A 50 9.86 -10.86 -6.83
C ALA A 50 9.69 -11.58 -5.48
N GLU A 51 10.66 -11.49 -4.57
CA GLU A 51 10.54 -11.99 -3.20
C GLU A 51 9.38 -11.31 -2.46
N HIS A 52 9.35 -9.97 -2.49
CA HIS A 52 8.28 -9.15 -1.90
C HIS A 52 6.90 -9.55 -2.45
N GLY A 53 6.79 -9.71 -3.78
CA GLY A 53 5.57 -10.15 -4.44
C GLY A 53 5.11 -11.54 -4.01
N ARG A 54 6.02 -12.50 -3.86
CA ARG A 54 5.69 -13.85 -3.36
C ARG A 54 5.18 -13.79 -1.92
N SER A 55 5.76 -12.95 -1.07
CA SER A 55 5.26 -12.74 0.29
C SER A 55 3.84 -12.18 0.27
N GLY A 56 3.57 -11.15 -0.54
CA GLY A 56 2.24 -10.57 -0.69
C GLY A 56 1.21 -11.55 -1.26
N ALA A 57 1.59 -12.42 -2.18
CA ALA A 57 0.71 -13.41 -2.80
C ALA A 57 0.13 -14.44 -1.82
N ARG A 58 0.69 -14.54 -0.62
CA ARG A 58 0.15 -15.36 0.48
C ARG A 58 -1.13 -14.78 1.08
N PHE A 59 -1.48 -13.54 0.71
CA PHE A 59 -2.64 -12.81 1.22
C PHE A 59 -3.56 -12.36 0.06
N PRO A 60 -4.18 -13.31 -0.67
CA PRO A 60 -4.98 -12.99 -1.87
C PRO A 60 -6.26 -12.22 -1.55
N ASP A 61 -6.71 -12.25 -0.32
CA ASP A 61 -7.86 -11.53 0.22
C ASP A 61 -7.55 -10.05 0.52
N VAL A 62 -6.27 -9.69 0.70
CA VAL A 62 -5.84 -8.30 0.91
C VAL A 62 -5.57 -7.65 -0.45
N LYS A 63 -6.19 -6.51 -0.70
CA LYS A 63 -6.02 -5.75 -1.93
C LYS A 63 -5.04 -4.61 -1.72
N GLY A 64 -4.01 -4.56 -2.55
CA GLY A 64 -2.98 -3.53 -2.50
C GLY A 64 -3.13 -2.52 -3.63
N SER A 65 -2.92 -1.26 -3.31
CA SER A 65 -2.80 -0.17 -4.27
C SER A 65 -1.52 0.58 -3.99
N THR A 66 -0.65 0.71 -4.99
CA THR A 66 0.59 1.50 -4.90
C THR A 66 0.55 2.60 -5.95
N LEU A 67 0.65 3.83 -5.50
CA LEU A 67 0.57 5.02 -6.34
C LEU A 67 1.86 5.82 -6.23
N SER A 68 2.36 6.30 -7.38
CA SER A 68 3.50 7.22 -7.42
C SER A 68 3.08 8.61 -6.96
N ALA A 69 3.87 9.23 -6.10
CA ALA A 69 3.63 10.55 -5.54
C ALA A 69 4.83 11.50 -5.67
N PHE A 70 5.80 11.18 -6.52
CA PHE A 70 6.98 12.01 -6.77
C PHE A 70 6.58 13.43 -7.20
N GLY A 71 7.08 14.42 -6.49
CA GLY A 71 6.81 15.83 -6.77
C GLY A 71 5.38 16.32 -6.44
N MET A 72 4.49 15.40 -6.02
CA MET A 72 3.12 15.70 -5.60
C MET A 72 2.96 15.74 -4.09
N SER A 73 3.92 15.20 -3.35
CA SER A 73 3.98 15.20 -1.89
C SER A 73 5.43 15.11 -1.44
N ASP A 74 5.65 15.14 -0.12
CA ASP A 74 6.98 14.91 0.48
C ASP A 74 7.44 13.45 0.37
N TYR A 75 6.59 12.57 -0.14
CA TYR A 75 6.84 11.14 -0.25
C TYR A 75 6.92 10.70 -1.70
N GLU A 76 7.59 9.56 -1.94
CA GLU A 76 7.72 8.98 -3.29
C GLU A 76 6.51 8.14 -3.68
N TRP A 77 5.92 7.44 -2.70
CA TRP A 77 4.87 6.45 -2.90
C TRP A 77 3.79 6.55 -1.85
N ILE A 78 2.55 6.26 -2.25
CA ILE A 78 1.42 6.06 -1.34
C ILE A 78 0.91 4.64 -1.53
N LEU A 79 0.81 3.90 -0.44
CA LEU A 79 0.21 2.57 -0.40
C LEU A 79 -1.14 2.60 0.30
N ALA A 80 -2.05 1.77 -0.20
CA ALA A 80 -3.28 1.43 0.50
C ALA A 80 -3.44 -0.09 0.50
N PHE A 81 -3.68 -0.68 1.67
CA PHE A 81 -4.13 -2.06 1.81
C PHE A 81 -5.56 -2.09 2.29
N GLU A 82 -6.39 -2.91 1.62
CA GLU A 82 -7.80 -3.11 1.94
C GLU A 82 -8.07 -4.59 2.22
N ALA A 83 -8.86 -4.86 3.27
CA ALA A 83 -9.32 -6.20 3.62
C ALA A 83 -10.66 -6.14 4.36
N ASP A 84 -11.34 -7.27 4.46
CA ASP A 84 -12.61 -7.35 5.19
C ASP A 84 -12.42 -7.42 6.72
N SER A 85 -11.19 -7.63 7.19
CA SER A 85 -10.84 -7.56 8.60
C SER A 85 -9.46 -6.95 8.81
N LEU A 86 -9.27 -6.29 9.94
CA LEU A 86 -8.05 -5.55 10.24
C LEU A 86 -6.84 -6.47 10.49
N ASP A 87 -7.06 -7.63 11.08
CA ASP A 87 -6.03 -8.64 11.31
C ASP A 87 -5.37 -9.12 10.01
N ARG A 88 -6.11 -9.10 8.88
CA ARG A 88 -5.55 -9.47 7.58
C ARG A 88 -4.60 -8.39 7.05
N ILE A 89 -4.91 -7.12 7.28
CA ILE A 89 -4.01 -6.00 6.95
C ILE A 89 -2.75 -6.09 7.83
N GLU A 90 -2.92 -6.34 9.12
CA GLU A 90 -1.81 -6.53 10.05
C GLU A 90 -0.91 -7.69 9.59
N ALA A 91 -1.50 -8.83 9.22
CA ALA A 91 -0.76 -10.01 8.80
C ALA A 91 0.09 -9.76 7.55
N VAL A 92 -0.44 -9.07 6.52
CA VAL A 92 0.35 -8.74 5.31
C VAL A 92 1.47 -7.76 5.63
N LEU A 93 1.21 -6.71 6.41
CA LEU A 93 2.23 -5.73 6.81
C LEU A 93 3.34 -6.39 7.62
N HIS A 94 2.97 -7.25 8.58
CA HIS A 94 3.93 -8.01 9.37
C HIS A 94 4.76 -8.96 8.49
N GLY A 95 4.10 -9.71 7.58
CA GLY A 95 4.78 -10.60 6.65
C GLY A 95 5.80 -9.90 5.76
N GLN A 96 5.52 -8.69 5.33
CA GLN A 96 6.43 -7.89 4.50
C GLN A 96 7.70 -7.42 5.26
N ARG A 97 7.70 -7.42 6.59
CA ARG A 97 8.88 -7.07 7.39
C ARG A 97 10.02 -8.09 7.25
N TYR A 98 9.73 -9.32 6.79
CA TYR A 98 10.69 -10.40 6.62
C TYR A 98 11.25 -10.51 5.19
N THR A 99 10.95 -9.55 4.32
CA THR A 99 11.49 -9.51 2.96
C THR A 99 12.65 -8.53 2.85
N GLU A 100 13.59 -8.80 1.93
CA GLU A 100 14.75 -7.94 1.68
C GLU A 100 14.33 -6.52 1.25
N ALA A 101 13.16 -6.37 0.62
CA ALA A 101 12.62 -5.06 0.24
C ALA A 101 12.49 -4.11 1.44
N ARG A 102 12.36 -4.64 2.67
CA ARG A 102 12.32 -3.83 3.90
C ARG A 102 13.60 -3.04 4.13
N LEU A 103 14.76 -3.56 3.74
CA LEU A 103 16.05 -2.85 3.85
C LEU A 103 16.10 -1.59 2.99
N HIS A 104 15.25 -1.54 1.97
CA HIS A 104 15.18 -0.45 1.00
C HIS A 104 13.99 0.49 1.23
N VAL A 105 13.52 0.60 2.46
CA VAL A 105 12.52 1.58 2.89
C VAL A 105 13.14 2.46 3.96
N ARG A 106 13.28 3.75 3.65
CA ARG A 106 13.85 4.75 4.56
C ARG A 106 12.79 5.30 5.51
N GLU A 107 11.57 5.47 5.01
CA GLU A 107 10.45 6.00 5.77
C GLU A 107 9.15 5.40 5.26
N ASP A 108 8.24 5.07 6.17
CA ASP A 108 6.92 4.51 5.86
C ASP A 108 5.85 4.94 6.88
N THR A 109 5.95 6.15 7.38
CA THR A 109 4.99 6.73 8.33
C THR A 109 4.48 8.08 7.82
N PRO A 110 3.31 8.56 8.26
CA PRO A 110 2.36 7.96 9.21
C PRO A 110 1.42 6.92 8.58
N PHE A 111 0.82 6.05 9.40
CA PHE A 111 -0.24 5.13 9.01
C PHE A 111 -1.61 5.71 9.35
N TYR A 112 -2.54 5.62 8.40
CA TYR A 112 -3.95 5.99 8.57
C TYR A 112 -4.81 4.77 8.32
N THR A 113 -5.53 4.32 9.37
CA THR A 113 -6.39 3.14 9.29
C THR A 113 -7.83 3.52 9.60
N GLY A 114 -8.76 3.06 8.76
CA GLY A 114 -10.16 3.37 8.91
C GLY A 114 -11.07 2.22 8.48
N HIS A 115 -12.27 2.24 9.04
CA HIS A 115 -13.35 1.34 8.66
C HIS A 115 -14.28 2.03 7.65
N ARG A 116 -14.75 1.26 6.67
CA ARG A 116 -15.72 1.74 5.68
C ARG A 116 -17.05 2.08 6.34
N VAL A 117 -17.55 3.27 6.09
CA VAL A 117 -18.85 3.74 6.56
C VAL A 117 -19.59 4.46 5.43
N SER A 118 -20.92 4.48 5.50
CA SER A 118 -21.69 5.33 4.60
C SER A 118 -21.50 6.81 4.95
N VAL A 119 -21.68 7.70 3.98
CA VAL A 119 -21.61 9.16 4.22
C VAL A 119 -22.64 9.56 5.27
N ARG A 120 -23.83 8.95 5.24
CA ARG A 120 -24.89 9.21 6.24
C ARG A 120 -24.42 8.87 7.64
N ASP A 121 -23.91 7.65 7.85
CA ASP A 121 -23.45 7.20 9.17
C ASP A 121 -22.30 8.06 9.68
N TRP A 122 -21.38 8.46 8.79
CA TRP A 122 -20.29 9.36 9.13
C TRP A 122 -20.82 10.72 9.62
N VAL A 123 -21.74 11.34 8.90
CA VAL A 123 -22.37 12.62 9.28
C VAL A 123 -23.10 12.49 10.61
N ASP A 124 -23.90 11.43 10.80
CA ASP A 124 -24.64 11.19 12.04
C ASP A 124 -23.72 10.96 13.24
N ALA A 125 -22.58 10.31 13.03
CA ALA A 125 -21.56 10.14 14.06
C ALA A 125 -20.93 11.50 14.48
N GLN A 126 -20.69 12.43 13.53
CA GLN A 126 -20.17 13.76 13.87
C GLN A 126 -21.19 14.55 14.69
N ARG A 127 -22.48 14.50 14.34
CA ARG A 127 -23.55 15.17 15.10
C ARG A 127 -23.63 14.68 16.54
N ARG A 128 -23.48 13.38 16.78
CA ARG A 128 -23.48 12.80 18.13
C ARG A 128 -22.28 13.22 18.97
N ARG A 129 -21.14 13.52 18.35
CA ARG A 129 -19.95 14.01 19.05
C ARG A 129 -20.04 15.50 19.41
N ALA A 130 -20.86 16.26 18.69
CA ALA A 130 -21.03 17.70 18.92
C ALA A 130 -21.98 18.04 20.08
N VAL A 131 -22.58 17.04 20.71
CA VAL A 131 -23.48 17.15 21.88
C VAL A 131 -22.74 16.62 23.11
#